data_5636e761771ecd55f443bab4f66b2280
#
_entry.id   5636e761771ecd55f443bab4f66b2280
#
_cell.length_a   1.000
_cell.length_b   1.000
_cell.length_c   1.000
_cell.angle_alpha   90.00
_cell.angle_beta   90.00
_cell.angle_gamma   90.00
#
_symmetry.space_group_name_H-M   'P 1'
#
loop_
_entity.id
_entity.type
_entity.pdbx_description
1 polymer ?
#
loop_
_entity_poly.entity_id
_entity_poly.type
_entity_poly.pdbx_seq_one_letter_code
_entity_poly.pdbx_strand_id
1 'polypeptide(L)'
;MKDIRITENHPVRRRYILGPLGRFILKLINWDIIGNLPDKKRIIIASAPHSSSFDSIYAFFVCLASDLRFFFLGSISMFSRIVIPIPFQKNPDKLGIPHPFGFIQKRVMLNFGGIPVWRTKSKGVTQQVIDQLKTKDKFILYLTVEGLMHTNQTI
;
A
#
# COMPACT_ATOMS: atom_id res chain seq x y z
N MET A 1 -11.51 -5.11 -18.73
CA MET A 1 -10.20 -4.99 -18.07
C MET A 1 -9.17 -5.53 -19.03
N LYS A 2 -8.27 -4.69 -19.57
CA LYS A 2 -7.12 -5.20 -20.32
C LYS A 2 -6.17 -5.82 -19.31
N ASP A 3 -5.79 -7.07 -19.51
CA ASP A 3 -4.87 -7.75 -18.62
C ASP A 3 -3.51 -7.06 -18.63
N ILE A 4 -3.00 -6.74 -17.45
CA ILE A 4 -1.64 -6.22 -17.30
C ILE A 4 -0.69 -7.33 -17.79
N ARG A 5 0.19 -7.01 -18.73
CA ARG A 5 1.20 -7.96 -19.19
C ARG A 5 2.17 -8.27 -18.06
N ILE A 6 2.09 -9.48 -17.54
CA ILE A 6 3.00 -9.99 -16.52
C ILE A 6 4.16 -10.71 -17.19
N THR A 7 5.40 -10.35 -16.81
CA THR A 7 6.63 -10.96 -17.29
C THR A 7 7.34 -11.73 -16.18
N GLU A 8 8.36 -12.48 -16.50
CA GLU A 8 9.19 -13.21 -15.53
C GLU A 8 9.87 -12.28 -14.51
N ASN A 9 10.11 -11.02 -14.88
CA ASN A 9 10.74 -10.04 -14.00
C ASN A 9 9.80 -9.50 -12.92
N HIS A 10 8.51 -9.68 -13.07
CA HIS A 10 7.54 -9.16 -12.10
C HIS A 10 7.38 -10.07 -10.87
N PRO A 11 7.16 -9.51 -9.67
CA PRO A 11 6.89 -10.29 -8.47
C PRO A 11 5.44 -10.79 -8.49
N VAL A 12 5.22 -11.98 -9.04
CA VAL A 12 3.88 -12.59 -9.13
C VAL A 12 3.45 -13.13 -7.78
N ARG A 13 2.19 -12.90 -7.42
CA ARG A 13 1.51 -13.52 -6.30
C ARG A 13 0.09 -13.88 -6.70
N ARG A 14 -0.10 -15.06 -7.24
CA ARG A 14 -1.43 -15.56 -7.59
C ARG A 14 -2.31 -15.68 -6.35
N ARG A 15 -3.50 -15.13 -6.43
CA ARG A 15 -4.52 -15.15 -5.37
C ARG A 15 -5.78 -15.78 -5.94
N TYR A 16 -5.91 -17.07 -5.78
CA TYR A 16 -6.99 -17.85 -6.40
C TYR A 16 -8.41 -17.37 -6.05
N ILE A 17 -8.61 -16.81 -4.86
CA ILE A 17 -9.92 -16.30 -4.41
C ILE A 17 -9.96 -14.78 -4.47
N LEU A 18 -8.95 -14.13 -3.91
CA LEU A 18 -8.93 -12.67 -3.79
C LEU A 18 -8.66 -11.94 -5.11
N GLY A 19 -7.97 -12.56 -6.06
CA GLY A 19 -7.76 -12.01 -7.40
C GLY A 19 -9.07 -11.86 -8.16
N PRO A 20 -9.86 -12.94 -8.36
CA PRO A 20 -11.19 -12.83 -8.96
C PRO A 20 -12.13 -11.87 -8.23
N LEU A 21 -12.10 -11.84 -6.89
CA LEU A 21 -12.88 -10.90 -6.09
C LEU A 21 -12.47 -9.44 -6.38
N GLY A 22 -11.16 -9.16 -6.42
CA GLY A 22 -10.66 -7.83 -6.77
C GLY A 22 -11.13 -7.38 -8.16
N ARG A 23 -11.03 -8.27 -9.16
CA ARG A 23 -11.53 -8.01 -10.52
C ARG A 23 -13.03 -7.75 -10.56
N PHE A 24 -13.80 -8.54 -9.81
CA PHE A 24 -15.25 -8.36 -9.71
C PHE A 24 -15.62 -7.00 -9.10
N ILE A 25 -14.97 -6.60 -8.01
CA ILE A 25 -15.20 -5.30 -7.37
C ILE A 25 -14.85 -4.15 -8.31
N LEU A 26 -13.69 -4.19 -8.98
CA LEU A 26 -13.30 -3.16 -9.95
C LEU A 26 -14.34 -3.04 -11.07
N LYS A 27 -14.87 -4.17 -11.55
CA LYS A 27 -15.94 -4.17 -12.56
C LYS A 27 -17.23 -3.53 -12.03
N LEU A 28 -17.61 -3.80 -10.78
CA LEU A 28 -18.81 -3.20 -10.17
C LEU A 28 -18.74 -1.67 -10.07
N ILE A 29 -17.54 -1.14 -9.75
CA ILE A 29 -17.32 0.30 -9.65
C ILE A 29 -16.95 0.94 -11.00
N ASN A 30 -17.02 0.17 -12.09
CA ASN A 30 -16.71 0.60 -13.45
C ASN A 30 -15.28 1.16 -13.61
N TRP A 31 -14.32 0.52 -12.94
CA TRP A 31 -12.91 0.89 -13.00
C TRP A 31 -12.12 -0.08 -13.87
N ASP A 32 -11.38 0.47 -14.83
CA ASP A 32 -10.47 -0.28 -15.68
C ASP A 32 -9.01 0.02 -15.36
N ILE A 33 -8.19 -1.05 -15.36
CA ILE A 33 -6.74 -0.92 -15.29
C ILE A 33 -6.22 -0.81 -16.71
N ILE A 34 -5.60 0.34 -17.03
CA ILE A 34 -5.05 0.62 -18.35
C ILE A 34 -3.55 0.87 -18.24
N GLY A 35 -2.78 0.22 -19.08
CA GLY A 35 -1.33 0.39 -19.16
C GLY A 35 -0.56 -0.89 -18.94
N ASN A 36 0.74 -0.81 -19.11
CA ASN A 36 1.66 -1.91 -18.89
C ASN A 36 2.76 -1.48 -17.91
N LEU A 37 3.15 -2.39 -17.04
CA LEU A 37 4.32 -2.20 -16.19
C LEU A 37 5.59 -2.39 -17.03
N PRO A 38 6.65 -1.61 -16.76
CA PRO A 38 7.96 -1.83 -17.39
C PRO A 38 8.49 -3.21 -17.01
N ASP A 39 9.12 -3.89 -17.96
CA ASP A 39 9.73 -5.21 -17.73
C ASP A 39 11.03 -5.08 -16.92
N LYS A 40 10.86 -4.83 -15.62
CA LYS A 40 11.96 -4.64 -14.66
C LYS A 40 11.66 -5.40 -13.36
N LYS A 41 12.73 -5.90 -12.72
CA LYS A 41 12.62 -6.60 -11.43
C LYS A 41 12.24 -5.68 -10.27
N ARG A 42 12.62 -4.41 -10.35
CA ARG A 42 12.41 -3.43 -9.28
C ARG A 42 11.71 -2.21 -9.86
N ILE A 43 10.49 -1.97 -9.41
CA ILE A 43 9.62 -0.92 -9.93
C ILE A 43 9.14 -0.07 -8.75
N ILE A 44 9.15 1.24 -8.92
CA ILE A 44 8.53 2.18 -8.00
C ILE A 44 7.40 2.86 -8.76
N ILE A 45 6.19 2.78 -8.22
CA ILE A 45 5.00 3.46 -8.72
C ILE A 45 4.70 4.61 -7.78
N ALA A 46 4.84 5.84 -8.28
CA ALA A 46 4.44 7.03 -7.56
C ALA A 46 3.03 7.44 -8.00
N SER A 47 2.14 7.61 -7.05
CA SER A 47 0.77 8.07 -7.28
C SER A 47 0.56 9.45 -6.69
N ALA A 48 0.03 10.36 -7.49
CA ALA A 48 -0.38 11.70 -7.09
C ALA A 48 -1.56 12.15 -7.98
N PRO A 49 -2.46 12.99 -7.48
CA PRO A 49 -2.62 13.42 -6.10
C PRO A 49 -3.26 12.34 -5.21
N HIS A 50 -2.98 12.38 -3.89
CA HIS A 50 -3.67 11.55 -2.91
C HIS A 50 -4.76 12.38 -2.23
N SER A 51 -5.88 12.54 -2.93
CA SER A 51 -6.96 13.46 -2.54
C SER A 51 -8.01 12.82 -1.62
N SER A 52 -8.06 11.49 -1.55
CA SER A 52 -9.08 10.79 -0.79
C SER A 52 -8.55 9.52 -0.10
N SER A 53 -9.11 9.21 1.07
CA SER A 53 -8.87 7.91 1.73
C SER A 53 -9.32 6.72 0.88
N PHE A 54 -10.25 6.93 -0.06
CA PHE A 54 -10.70 5.91 -1.00
C PHE A 54 -9.64 5.51 -2.01
N ASP A 55 -8.67 6.38 -2.33
CA ASP A 55 -7.60 6.09 -3.27
C ASP A 55 -6.77 4.87 -2.81
N SER A 56 -6.54 4.76 -1.51
CA SER A 56 -5.86 3.60 -0.91
C SER A 56 -6.67 2.31 -1.05
N ILE A 57 -8.00 2.41 -0.97
CA ILE A 57 -8.92 1.28 -1.14
C ILE A 57 -8.92 0.83 -2.59
N TYR A 58 -8.99 1.77 -3.54
CA TYR A 58 -8.92 1.44 -4.97
C TYR A 58 -7.57 0.82 -5.33
N ALA A 59 -6.46 1.40 -4.88
CA ALA A 59 -5.12 0.84 -5.06
C ALA A 59 -5.03 -0.59 -4.51
N PHE A 60 -5.66 -0.87 -3.36
CA PHE A 60 -5.72 -2.20 -2.79
C PHE A 60 -6.46 -3.19 -3.70
N PHE A 61 -7.61 -2.82 -4.26
CA PHE A 61 -8.34 -3.69 -5.21
C PHE A 61 -7.57 -3.89 -6.51
N VAL A 62 -6.87 -2.88 -7.02
CA VAL A 62 -5.97 -3.01 -8.17
C VAL A 62 -4.86 -4.02 -7.87
N CYS A 63 -4.25 -3.93 -6.68
CA CYS A 63 -3.24 -4.89 -6.25
C CYS A 63 -3.77 -6.33 -6.13
N LEU A 64 -5.02 -6.49 -5.69
CA LEU A 64 -5.66 -7.81 -5.65
C LEU A 64 -5.92 -8.35 -7.05
N ALA A 65 -6.49 -7.51 -7.93
CA ALA A 65 -6.91 -7.90 -9.27
C ALA A 65 -5.75 -8.26 -10.21
N SER A 66 -4.58 -7.62 -10.01
CA SER A 66 -3.42 -7.76 -10.90
C SER A 66 -2.59 -9.03 -10.68
N ASP A 67 -2.86 -9.83 -9.64
CA ASP A 67 -2.06 -11.00 -9.25
C ASP A 67 -0.55 -10.70 -9.04
N LEU A 68 -0.21 -9.44 -8.78
CA LEU A 68 1.14 -8.97 -8.49
C LEU A 68 1.34 -8.76 -6.99
N ARG A 69 2.58 -8.86 -6.54
CA ARG A 69 2.96 -8.53 -5.17
C ARG A 69 3.44 -7.09 -5.10
N PHE A 70 2.60 -6.23 -4.57
CA PHE A 70 2.96 -4.85 -4.27
C PHE A 70 3.48 -4.72 -2.84
N PHE A 71 4.36 -3.74 -2.64
CA PHE A 71 4.75 -3.25 -1.33
C PHE A 71 4.26 -1.81 -1.20
N PHE A 72 3.78 -1.45 -0.03
CA PHE A 72 3.32 -0.09 0.27
C PHE A 72 3.75 0.31 1.68
N LEU A 73 3.92 1.60 1.90
CA LEU A 73 4.32 2.13 3.20
C LEU A 73 3.08 2.39 4.06
N GLY A 74 3.16 2.02 5.31
CA GLY A 74 2.13 2.35 6.28
C GLY A 74 2.75 2.79 7.61
N SER A 75 2.15 3.80 8.27
CA SER A 75 2.53 4.12 9.64
C SER A 75 2.36 2.88 10.52
N ILE A 76 3.25 2.67 11.48
CA ILE A 76 3.17 1.51 12.38
C ILE A 76 1.81 1.41 13.09
N SER A 77 1.12 2.52 13.33
CA SER A 77 -0.21 2.55 13.89
C SER A 77 -1.25 1.83 13.02
N MET A 78 -1.12 1.87 11.70
CA MET A 78 -2.03 1.18 10.77
C MET A 78 -1.94 -0.35 10.86
N PHE A 79 -0.89 -0.87 11.49
CA PHE A 79 -0.69 -2.32 11.60
C PHE A 79 -1.31 -2.93 12.86
N SER A 80 -1.71 -2.12 13.84
CA SER A 80 -2.20 -2.65 15.13
C SER A 80 -3.33 -1.83 15.76
N ARG A 81 -3.76 -0.76 15.10
CA ARG A 81 -4.74 0.18 15.65
C ARG A 81 -5.79 0.52 14.59
N ILE A 82 -7.00 0.80 15.04
CA ILE A 82 -8.03 1.39 14.17
C ILE A 82 -7.71 2.87 14.07
N VAL A 83 -7.27 3.31 12.89
CA VAL A 83 -6.88 4.70 12.65
C VAL A 83 -8.15 5.54 12.52
N ILE A 84 -8.50 6.21 13.62
CA ILE A 84 -9.56 7.21 13.67
C ILE A 84 -8.88 8.55 13.96
N PRO A 85 -9.25 9.64 13.30
CA PRO A 85 -8.73 10.96 13.62
C PRO A 85 -9.18 11.36 15.02
N ILE A 86 -8.31 11.18 16.01
CA ILE A 86 -8.57 11.61 17.38
C ILE A 86 -7.90 12.97 17.55
N PRO A 87 -8.68 14.03 17.85
CA PRO A 87 -8.12 15.33 18.18
C PRO A 87 -7.14 15.17 19.36
N PHE A 88 -6.03 15.93 19.33
CA PHE A 88 -5.00 15.94 20.38
C PHE A 88 -4.02 14.76 20.41
N GLN A 89 -4.09 13.80 19.51
CA GLN A 89 -3.10 12.72 19.44
C GLN A 89 -1.79 13.20 18.76
N LYS A 90 -0.81 13.61 19.57
CA LYS A 90 0.44 14.23 19.10
C LYS A 90 1.45 13.23 18.50
N ASN A 91 1.39 11.96 18.89
CA ASN A 91 2.38 10.97 18.43
C ASN A 91 1.91 10.28 17.15
N PRO A 92 2.57 10.52 15.98
CA PRO A 92 2.17 9.94 14.70
C PRO A 92 2.30 8.42 14.64
N ASP A 93 3.11 7.81 15.49
CA ASP A 93 3.28 6.35 15.55
C ASP A 93 2.25 5.65 16.45
N LYS A 94 1.43 6.42 17.17
CA LYS A 94 0.39 5.89 18.07
C LYS A 94 -1.03 6.37 17.72
N LEU A 95 -1.25 6.79 16.47
CA LEU A 95 -2.56 7.25 16.01
C LEU A 95 -3.62 6.15 16.13
N GLY A 96 -4.85 6.53 16.50
CA GLY A 96 -5.99 5.64 16.58
C GLY A 96 -6.12 4.88 17.92
N ILE A 97 -7.08 3.97 17.96
CA ILE A 97 -7.44 3.18 19.14
C ILE A 97 -6.85 1.77 19.03
N PRO A 98 -6.13 1.27 20.05
CA PRO A 98 -5.70 -0.11 20.06
C PRO A 98 -6.90 -1.04 20.19
N HIS A 99 -6.87 -2.20 19.56
CA HIS A 99 -7.91 -3.21 19.63
C HIS A 99 -7.32 -4.61 19.83
N PRO A 100 -8.08 -5.57 20.39
CA PRO A 100 -7.56 -6.88 20.77
C PRO A 100 -7.08 -7.71 19.56
N PHE A 101 -7.60 -7.46 18.37
CA PHE A 101 -7.23 -8.16 17.13
C PHE A 101 -6.09 -7.49 16.35
N GLY A 102 -5.36 -6.56 16.95
CA GLY A 102 -4.25 -5.83 16.31
C GLY A 102 -3.15 -6.74 15.75
N PHE A 103 -2.94 -7.91 16.36
CA PHE A 103 -1.98 -8.90 15.86
C PHE A 103 -2.43 -9.54 14.54
N ILE A 104 -3.73 -9.80 14.37
CA ILE A 104 -4.31 -10.30 13.11
C ILE A 104 -4.18 -9.23 12.03
N GLN A 105 -4.58 -7.99 12.35
CA GLN A 105 -4.46 -6.86 11.43
C GLN A 105 -3.01 -6.70 10.95
N LYS A 106 -2.04 -6.75 11.87
CA LYS A 106 -0.61 -6.70 11.53
C LYS A 106 -0.23 -7.81 10.56
N ARG A 107 -0.64 -9.04 10.83
CA ARG A 107 -0.32 -10.19 9.96
C ARG A 107 -0.94 -10.04 8.58
N VAL A 108 -2.19 -9.58 8.51
CA VAL A 108 -2.89 -9.30 7.25
C VAL A 108 -2.15 -8.23 6.45
N MET A 109 -1.85 -7.08 7.06
CA MET A 109 -1.16 -5.97 6.40
C MET A 109 0.22 -6.38 5.87
N LEU A 110 1.02 -7.11 6.66
CA LEU A 110 2.31 -7.64 6.23
C LEU A 110 2.17 -8.64 5.06
N ASN A 111 1.15 -9.50 5.11
CA ASN A 111 0.86 -10.42 4.01
C ASN A 111 0.49 -9.70 2.72
N PHE A 112 -0.19 -8.55 2.80
CA PHE A 112 -0.50 -7.74 1.62
C PHE A 112 0.67 -6.89 1.13
N GLY A 113 1.82 -6.95 1.81
CA GLY A 113 3.04 -6.25 1.40
C GLY A 113 3.23 -4.90 2.09
N GLY A 114 2.49 -4.65 3.17
CA GLY A 114 2.69 -3.45 3.99
C GLY A 114 4.08 -3.43 4.62
N ILE A 115 4.75 -2.30 4.52
CA ILE A 115 6.04 -2.00 5.17
C ILE A 115 5.75 -1.05 6.32
N PRO A 116 5.84 -1.52 7.59
CA PRO A 116 5.63 -0.66 8.73
C PRO A 116 6.80 0.32 8.87
N VAL A 117 6.49 1.61 8.94
CA VAL A 117 7.46 2.67 9.14
C VAL A 117 7.15 3.46 10.39
N TRP A 118 8.21 3.80 11.14
CA TRP A 118 8.14 4.69 12.29
C TRP A 118 8.55 6.09 11.88
N ARG A 119 7.67 7.05 12.11
CA ARG A 119 7.95 8.45 11.80
C ARG A 119 8.82 9.13 12.86
N THR A 120 8.77 8.63 14.08
CA THR A 120 9.51 9.19 15.23
C THR A 120 10.90 8.59 15.43
N LYS A 121 11.29 7.57 14.68
CA LYS A 121 12.63 6.98 14.79
C LYS A 121 13.70 7.87 14.16
N SER A 122 14.87 7.93 14.77
CA SER A 122 16.06 8.62 14.27
C SER A 122 16.49 8.14 12.88
N LYS A 123 16.28 6.84 12.59
CA LYS A 123 16.46 6.28 11.26
C LYS A 123 15.32 6.73 10.36
N GLY A 124 15.62 7.58 9.40
CA GLY A 124 14.62 8.13 8.47
C GLY A 124 13.79 7.05 7.78
N VAL A 125 12.56 7.40 7.37
CA VAL A 125 11.62 6.48 6.69
C VAL A 125 12.27 5.81 5.48
N THR A 126 12.98 6.57 4.66
CA THR A 126 13.68 6.05 3.47
C THR A 126 14.63 4.91 3.81
N GLN A 127 15.44 5.05 4.86
CA GLN A 127 16.38 4.02 5.24
C GLN A 127 15.68 2.76 5.77
N GLN A 128 14.57 2.92 6.50
CA GLN A 128 13.76 1.79 6.96
C GLN A 128 13.21 0.98 5.78
N VAL A 129 12.79 1.65 4.71
CA VAL A 129 12.28 1.02 3.48
C VAL A 129 13.41 0.31 2.73
N ILE A 130 14.56 0.97 2.55
CA ILE A 130 15.73 0.37 1.90
C ILE A 130 16.13 -0.92 2.61
N ASP A 131 16.20 -0.92 3.94
CA ASP A 131 16.59 -2.09 4.72
C ASP A 131 15.63 -3.28 4.54
N GLN A 132 14.35 -3.02 4.32
CA GLN A 132 13.36 -4.07 4.11
C GLN A 132 13.32 -4.59 2.67
N LEU A 133 13.68 -3.77 1.69
CA LEU A 133 13.64 -4.13 0.28
C LEU A 133 14.97 -4.62 -0.29
N LYS A 134 16.11 -4.28 0.34
CA LYS A 134 17.45 -4.63 -0.15
C LYS A 134 17.67 -6.13 -0.38
N THR A 135 17.01 -6.96 0.42
CA THR A 135 17.12 -8.43 0.32
C THR A 135 16.18 -9.04 -0.73
N LYS A 136 15.32 -8.24 -1.36
CA LYS A 136 14.35 -8.73 -2.34
C LYS A 136 14.89 -8.56 -3.75
N ASP A 137 14.91 -9.67 -4.50
CA ASP A 137 15.33 -9.64 -5.91
C ASP A 137 14.32 -8.87 -6.77
N LYS A 138 13.02 -9.10 -6.54
CA LYS A 138 11.92 -8.47 -7.30
C LYS A 138 10.95 -7.77 -6.37
N PHE A 139 10.57 -6.54 -6.69
CA PHE A 139 9.51 -5.84 -5.96
C PHE A 139 8.84 -4.75 -6.81
N ILE A 140 7.59 -4.46 -6.48
CA ILE A 140 6.88 -3.27 -6.93
C ILE A 140 6.53 -2.49 -5.67
N LEU A 141 7.10 -1.29 -5.52
CA LEU A 141 6.84 -0.39 -4.40
C LEU A 141 5.85 0.68 -4.85
N TYR A 142 4.70 0.74 -4.19
CA TYR A 142 3.69 1.77 -4.39
C TYR A 142 3.86 2.87 -3.35
N LEU A 143 4.02 4.09 -3.80
CA LEU A 143 4.20 5.28 -2.97
C LEU A 143 3.13 6.33 -3.32
N THR A 144 2.56 6.95 -2.29
CA THR A 144 1.81 8.19 -2.43
C THR A 144 2.75 9.35 -2.15
N VAL A 145 2.94 10.23 -3.13
CA VAL A 145 3.95 11.29 -3.07
C VAL A 145 3.67 12.30 -1.97
N GLU A 146 2.40 12.55 -1.66
CA GLU A 146 1.99 13.58 -0.70
C GLU A 146 1.96 13.12 0.76
N GLY A 147 2.13 11.84 1.05
CA GLY A 147 2.33 11.26 2.40
C GLY A 147 1.24 11.48 3.45
N LEU A 148 0.51 12.59 3.39
CA LEU A 148 -0.62 12.98 4.24
C LEU A 148 -1.59 13.83 3.41
N MET A 149 -2.88 13.63 3.63
CA MET A 149 -3.89 14.57 3.14
C MET A 149 -3.70 15.91 3.86
N HIS A 150 -3.06 16.85 3.21
CA HIS A 150 -3.06 18.24 3.66
C HIS A 150 -4.32 18.93 3.14
N THR A 151 -5.23 19.26 4.05
CA THR A 151 -6.42 20.05 3.76
C THR A 151 -6.12 21.51 3.45
N ASN A 152 -4.86 21.97 3.61
CA ASN A 152 -4.47 23.36 3.41
C ASN A 152 -3.04 23.43 2.84
N GLN A 153 -2.86 23.08 1.58
CA GLN A 153 -1.74 23.62 0.83
C GLN A 153 -2.27 24.77 -0.04
N THR A 154 -2.21 25.99 0.49
CA THR A 154 -2.12 27.19 -0.32
C THR A 154 -0.74 27.18 -1.00
N ILE A 155 -0.74 27.00 -2.31
CA ILE A 155 0.39 27.28 -3.17
C ILE A 155 0.60 28.79 -3.23
#